data_559d34a2fe7f3ee403231bb4ebdffcc9
#
_entry.id   559d34a2fe7f3ee403231bb4ebdffcc9
#
_cell.length_a   1.000
_cell.length_b   1.000
_cell.length_c   1.000
_cell.angle_alpha   90.00
_cell.angle_beta   90.00
_cell.angle_gamma   90.00
#
_symmetry.space_group_name_H-M   'P 1'
#
loop_
_entity.id
_entity.type
_entity.pdbx_description
1 polymer ?
#
loop_
_entity_poly.entity_id
_entity_poly.type
_entity_poly.pdbx_seq_one_letter_code
_entity_poly.pdbx_strand_id
1 'polypeptide(L)'
;ILFAKENPTLTFLVTRIGCGIAGFRDEEIAPLFKDAIDAENIILPQEFAELLNNGTTEDSFCLERFVKAQEQMYAIALQEIEQGQKWSHWIWYIFPQLAVLGHSRNAKYYGLSGYDEAEAYLNHPVLGCRLREITQALLQHKELTAEEILGEIDAMKVKSCMTLFAEVSPDDIFDEVLKVFYNGSYDKLTLDLM
;
A
#
# COMPACT_ATOMS: atom_id res chain seq x y z
N ILE A 1 -0.22 -29.26 14.70
CA ILE A 1 -0.05 -28.07 15.57
C ILE A 1 -0.55 -28.38 16.99
N LEU A 2 -1.81 -28.81 17.19
CA LEU A 2 -2.36 -29.11 18.53
C LEU A 2 -1.49 -30.07 19.32
N PHE A 3 -1.10 -31.21 18.72
CA PHE A 3 -0.22 -32.17 19.39
C PHE A 3 1.13 -31.58 19.82
N ALA A 4 1.70 -30.69 18.99
CA ALA A 4 2.94 -30.00 19.34
C ALA A 4 2.77 -29.06 20.52
N LYS A 5 1.67 -28.29 20.57
CA LYS A 5 1.35 -27.40 21.71
C LYS A 5 1.11 -28.17 23.02
N GLU A 6 0.56 -29.38 22.94
CA GLU A 6 0.37 -30.27 24.12
C GLU A 6 1.65 -30.96 24.59
N ASN A 7 2.71 -30.93 23.76
CA ASN A 7 4.00 -31.58 24.07
C ASN A 7 5.17 -30.57 23.98
N PRO A 8 5.24 -29.56 24.85
CA PRO A 8 6.19 -28.45 24.75
C PRO A 8 7.67 -28.87 24.92
N THR A 9 7.93 -30.07 25.46
CA THR A 9 9.29 -30.62 25.62
C THR A 9 9.85 -31.26 24.36
N LEU A 10 9.01 -31.44 23.33
CA LEU A 10 9.40 -31.98 22.02
C LEU A 10 9.53 -30.86 21.01
N THR A 11 10.54 -30.93 20.13
CA THR A 11 10.70 -30.03 19.01
C THR A 11 10.18 -30.69 17.73
N PHE A 12 9.35 -29.97 17.00
CA PHE A 12 8.73 -30.44 15.76
C PHE A 12 9.29 -29.66 14.58
N LEU A 13 9.94 -30.37 13.67
CA LEU A 13 10.43 -29.80 12.43
C LEU A 13 9.39 -30.02 11.31
N VAL A 14 8.83 -28.95 10.81
CA VAL A 14 7.92 -28.98 9.66
C VAL A 14 8.74 -28.96 8.37
N THR A 15 8.40 -29.81 7.44
CA THR A 15 8.96 -29.79 6.07
C THR A 15 8.00 -29.09 5.12
N ARG A 16 8.45 -28.74 3.90
CA ARG A 16 7.58 -28.15 2.83
C ARG A 16 6.59 -29.20 2.30
N ILE A 17 5.68 -29.62 3.19
CA ILE A 17 4.68 -30.64 2.90
C ILE A 17 3.76 -30.22 1.76
N GLY A 18 3.61 -31.08 0.77
CA GLY A 18 2.78 -30.80 -0.40
C GLY A 18 3.42 -29.94 -1.48
N CYS A 19 4.51 -29.24 -1.21
CA CYS A 19 5.16 -28.28 -2.13
C CYS A 19 6.21 -28.92 -3.05
N GLY A 20 6.14 -30.22 -3.25
CA GLY A 20 7.02 -30.98 -4.13
C GLY A 20 6.21 -31.77 -5.17
N ILE A 21 6.23 -33.11 -5.06
CA ILE A 21 5.56 -34.02 -6.00
C ILE A 21 4.04 -33.79 -6.07
N ALA A 22 3.41 -33.32 -4.96
CA ALA A 22 1.99 -33.02 -4.91
C ALA A 22 1.62 -31.71 -5.64
N GLY A 23 2.61 -30.87 -6.00
CA GLY A 23 2.44 -29.73 -6.89
C GLY A 23 1.79 -28.46 -6.27
N PHE A 24 1.59 -28.44 -4.95
CA PHE A 24 1.13 -27.23 -4.27
C PHE A 24 2.25 -26.20 -4.18
N ARG A 25 1.89 -24.90 -4.20
CA ARG A 25 2.81 -23.81 -3.97
C ARG A 25 2.91 -23.47 -2.48
N ASP A 26 4.03 -22.88 -2.07
CA ASP A 26 4.25 -22.51 -0.68
C ASP A 26 3.17 -21.53 -0.18
N GLU A 27 2.68 -20.61 -1.03
CA GLU A 27 1.62 -19.66 -0.72
C GLU A 27 0.26 -20.34 -0.42
N GLU A 28 0.05 -21.56 -0.91
CA GLU A 28 -1.19 -22.33 -0.67
C GLU A 28 -1.10 -23.11 0.65
N ILE A 29 0.10 -23.55 1.03
CA ILE A 29 0.31 -24.44 2.19
C ILE A 29 0.73 -23.66 3.44
N ALA A 30 1.58 -22.62 3.34
CA ALA A 30 2.05 -21.85 4.48
C ALA A 30 0.91 -21.31 5.37
N PRO A 31 -0.22 -20.78 4.85
CA PRO A 31 -1.32 -20.29 5.68
C PRO A 31 -1.93 -21.32 6.62
N LEU A 32 -1.83 -22.62 6.31
CA LEU A 32 -2.30 -23.71 7.17
C LEU A 32 -1.48 -23.85 8.46
N PHE A 33 -0.30 -23.22 8.51
CA PHE A 33 0.60 -23.21 9.66
C PHE A 33 0.58 -21.89 10.44
N LYS A 34 -0.36 -21.00 10.18
CA LYS A 34 -0.48 -19.70 10.85
C LYS A 34 -0.43 -19.84 12.39
N ASP A 35 -1.16 -20.81 12.95
CA ASP A 35 -1.19 -21.06 14.39
C ASP A 35 0.11 -21.66 14.98
N ALA A 36 1.09 -21.95 14.13
CA ALA A 36 2.37 -22.49 14.55
C ALA A 36 3.47 -21.43 14.65
N ILE A 37 3.22 -20.20 14.17
CA ILE A 37 4.25 -19.15 14.08
C ILE A 37 4.77 -18.72 15.44
N ASP A 38 3.90 -18.67 16.46
CA ASP A 38 4.22 -18.28 17.82
C ASP A 38 4.58 -19.48 18.74
N ALA A 39 4.66 -20.69 18.18
CA ALA A 39 4.96 -21.88 18.96
C ALA A 39 6.47 -22.13 19.00
N GLU A 40 7.10 -21.91 20.17
CA GLU A 40 8.56 -22.04 20.38
C GLU A 40 9.12 -23.44 20.03
N ASN A 41 8.27 -24.47 20.05
CA ASN A 41 8.65 -25.84 19.79
C ASN A 41 8.29 -26.36 18.39
N ILE A 42 7.87 -25.47 17.48
CA ILE A 42 7.59 -25.80 16.06
C ILE A 42 8.53 -24.99 15.19
N ILE A 43 9.38 -25.68 14.43
CA ILE A 43 10.29 -25.04 13.47
C ILE A 43 9.69 -25.17 12.07
N LEU A 44 9.30 -24.05 11.50
CA LEU A 44 8.77 -23.95 10.13
C LEU A 44 9.90 -23.88 9.10
N PRO A 45 9.69 -24.35 7.87
CA PRO A 45 10.57 -24.04 6.74
C PRO A 45 10.73 -22.53 6.57
N GLN A 46 11.91 -22.09 6.16
CA GLN A 46 12.20 -20.67 5.98
C GLN A 46 11.18 -20.00 5.05
N GLU A 47 10.82 -20.66 3.94
CA GLU A 47 9.84 -20.17 2.97
C GLU A 47 8.45 -19.98 3.59
N PHE A 48 8.01 -20.90 4.48
CA PHE A 48 6.74 -20.76 5.19
C PHE A 48 6.80 -19.66 6.25
N ALA A 49 7.91 -19.56 6.98
CA ALA A 49 8.10 -18.51 7.97
C ALA A 49 8.13 -17.12 7.32
N GLU A 50 8.79 -16.97 6.17
CA GLU A 50 8.81 -15.72 5.41
C GLU A 50 7.41 -15.36 4.90
N LEU A 51 6.68 -16.31 4.30
CA LEU A 51 5.31 -16.07 3.83
C LEU A 51 4.34 -15.75 4.97
N LEU A 52 4.48 -16.42 6.11
CA LEU A 52 3.67 -16.15 7.29
C LEU A 52 4.05 -14.84 7.97
N ASN A 53 5.33 -14.49 8.06
CA ASN A 53 5.79 -13.22 8.60
C ASN A 53 5.47 -12.05 7.66
N ASN A 54 5.56 -12.25 6.35
CA ASN A 54 5.13 -11.27 5.33
C ASN A 54 3.60 -11.21 5.20
N GLY A 55 2.87 -12.27 5.62
CA GLY A 55 1.42 -12.35 5.67
C GLY A 55 0.81 -12.00 7.04
N THR A 56 1.63 -11.81 8.08
CA THR A 56 1.21 -11.39 9.44
C THR A 56 1.30 -9.89 9.68
N THR A 57 1.49 -9.07 8.69
CA THR A 57 0.63 -7.90 8.67
C THR A 57 -0.77 -8.44 8.36
N GLU A 58 -1.58 -8.81 9.36
CA GLU A 58 -3.04 -8.71 9.22
C GLU A 58 -3.24 -7.47 8.36
N ASP A 59 -4.03 -7.58 7.28
CA ASP A 59 -4.49 -6.38 6.58
C ASP A 59 -5.46 -5.67 7.55
N SER A 60 -4.88 -5.25 8.70
CA SER A 60 -5.57 -4.53 9.77
C SER A 60 -6.23 -3.28 9.21
N PHE A 61 -5.76 -2.82 8.06
CA PHE A 61 -6.25 -1.65 7.35
C PHE A 61 -7.08 -2.00 6.10
N CYS A 62 -7.30 -3.29 5.79
CA CYS A 62 -8.04 -3.71 4.59
C CYS A 62 -7.51 -3.09 3.29
N LEU A 63 -6.17 -3.06 3.11
CA LEU A 63 -5.51 -2.48 1.93
C LEU A 63 -5.91 -3.17 0.63
N GLU A 64 -6.44 -4.39 0.70
CA GLU A 64 -7.00 -5.14 -0.43
C GLU A 64 -8.06 -4.34 -1.21
N ARG A 65 -8.76 -3.39 -0.58
CA ARG A 65 -9.70 -2.49 -1.28
C ARG A 65 -9.02 -1.63 -2.35
N PHE A 66 -7.77 -1.20 -2.07
CA PHE A 66 -6.97 -0.45 -3.04
C PHE A 66 -6.44 -1.35 -4.15
N VAL A 67 -5.90 -2.52 -3.80
CA VAL A 67 -5.37 -3.49 -4.77
C VAL A 67 -6.42 -3.82 -5.82
N LYS A 68 -7.64 -4.20 -5.38
CA LYS A 68 -8.77 -4.52 -6.27
C LYS A 68 -9.21 -3.35 -7.15
N ALA A 69 -9.28 -2.14 -6.59
CA ALA A 69 -9.65 -0.96 -7.37
C ALA A 69 -8.58 -0.62 -8.44
N GLN A 70 -7.31 -0.85 -8.10
CA GLN A 70 -6.19 -0.58 -8.99
C GLN A 70 -5.98 -1.65 -10.08
N GLU A 71 -6.40 -2.89 -9.88
CA GLU A 71 -6.23 -3.97 -10.88
C GLU A 71 -6.73 -3.59 -12.27
N GLN A 72 -7.86 -2.91 -12.34
CA GLN A 72 -8.49 -2.53 -13.62
C GLN A 72 -8.12 -1.13 -14.09
N MET A 73 -7.74 -0.25 -13.16
CA MET A 73 -7.63 1.18 -13.44
C MET A 73 -6.21 1.73 -13.40
N TYR A 74 -5.26 1.01 -12.80
CA TYR A 74 -3.91 1.54 -12.62
C TYR A 74 -3.21 1.86 -13.95
N ALA A 75 -3.26 0.93 -14.91
CA ALA A 75 -2.65 1.13 -16.23
C ALA A 75 -3.26 2.33 -16.97
N ILE A 76 -4.57 2.54 -16.82
CA ILE A 76 -5.26 3.70 -17.41
C ILE A 76 -4.82 4.98 -16.71
N ALA A 77 -4.77 4.97 -15.38
CA ALA A 77 -4.34 6.13 -14.59
C ALA A 77 -2.90 6.53 -14.91
N LEU A 78 -1.99 5.56 -15.00
CA LEU A 78 -0.60 5.79 -15.37
C LEU A 78 -0.50 6.39 -16.78
N GLN A 79 -1.19 5.83 -17.75
CA GLN A 79 -1.22 6.35 -19.13
C GLN A 79 -1.76 7.78 -19.19
N GLU A 80 -2.83 8.10 -18.45
CA GLU A 80 -3.38 9.47 -18.40
C GLU A 80 -2.36 10.45 -17.80
N ILE A 81 -1.65 10.06 -16.74
CA ILE A 81 -0.60 10.88 -16.15
C ILE A 81 0.59 11.03 -17.10
N GLU A 82 1.04 9.95 -17.79
CA GLU A 82 2.11 10.02 -18.79
C GLU A 82 1.76 10.95 -19.97
N GLN A 83 0.48 11.09 -20.28
CA GLN A 83 -0.02 12.03 -21.31
C GLN A 83 -0.21 13.46 -20.77
N GLY A 84 0.03 13.69 -19.49
CA GLY A 84 -0.11 15.01 -18.86
C GLY A 84 -1.56 15.46 -18.67
N GLN A 85 -2.54 14.55 -18.73
CA GLN A 85 -3.94 14.93 -18.58
C GLN A 85 -4.80 13.79 -18.04
N LYS A 86 -5.44 14.04 -16.92
CA LYS A 86 -6.38 13.11 -16.26
C LYS A 86 -7.80 13.27 -16.86
N TRP A 87 -8.43 12.15 -17.21
CA TRP A 87 -9.81 12.11 -17.71
C TRP A 87 -10.72 11.22 -16.85
N SER A 88 -10.21 10.10 -16.32
CA SER A 88 -11.01 9.09 -15.62
C SER A 88 -11.11 9.34 -14.11
N HIS A 89 -11.98 8.58 -13.42
CA HIS A 89 -12.34 8.81 -12.03
C HIS A 89 -11.61 7.82 -11.09
N TRP A 90 -10.31 7.97 -10.89
CA TRP A 90 -9.47 7.06 -10.13
C TRP A 90 -8.71 7.69 -8.96
N ILE A 91 -8.82 8.98 -8.72
CA ILE A 91 -7.99 9.73 -7.78
C ILE A 91 -7.94 9.14 -6.37
N TRP A 92 -9.09 8.66 -5.85
CA TRP A 92 -9.24 8.25 -4.46
C TRP A 92 -8.38 7.04 -4.06
N TYR A 93 -8.14 6.11 -4.99
CA TYR A 93 -7.40 4.86 -4.75
C TYR A 93 -6.03 4.81 -5.41
N ILE A 94 -5.69 5.80 -6.23
CA ILE A 94 -4.36 5.97 -6.80
C ILE A 94 -3.53 6.95 -5.98
N PHE A 95 -4.10 8.10 -5.60
CA PHE A 95 -3.50 9.10 -4.71
C PHE A 95 -4.38 9.27 -3.46
N PRO A 96 -4.35 8.28 -2.52
CA PRO A 96 -5.21 8.33 -1.35
C PRO A 96 -4.78 9.45 -0.40
N GLN A 97 -5.78 10.07 0.23
CA GLN A 97 -5.61 11.07 1.28
C GLN A 97 -6.25 10.60 2.59
N LEU A 98 -6.12 11.35 3.66
CA LEU A 98 -6.79 11.04 4.92
C LEU A 98 -8.33 10.97 4.75
N ALA A 99 -8.96 9.95 5.34
CA ALA A 99 -10.40 9.71 5.26
C ALA A 99 -11.22 10.91 5.80
N VAL A 100 -10.70 11.57 6.82
CA VAL A 100 -11.33 12.73 7.48
C VAL A 100 -11.47 13.93 6.55
N LEU A 101 -10.62 14.06 5.53
CA LEU A 101 -10.71 15.10 4.49
C LEU A 101 -11.82 14.81 3.46
N GLY A 102 -12.30 13.58 3.43
CA GLY A 102 -13.23 13.10 2.42
C GLY A 102 -14.70 13.34 2.76
N HIS A 103 -15.45 13.93 1.83
CA HIS A 103 -16.91 14.12 1.99
C HIS A 103 -17.73 13.10 1.20
N SER A 104 -17.23 12.61 0.05
CA SER A 104 -17.93 11.63 -0.77
C SER A 104 -17.76 10.20 -0.23
N ARG A 105 -18.64 9.28 -0.68
CA ARG A 105 -18.56 7.87 -0.34
C ARG A 105 -17.20 7.26 -0.72
N ASN A 106 -16.70 7.56 -1.93
CA ASN A 106 -15.40 7.06 -2.39
C ASN A 106 -14.24 7.66 -1.60
N ALA A 107 -14.28 8.97 -1.31
CA ALA A 107 -13.24 9.63 -0.53
C ALA A 107 -13.13 9.06 0.90
N LYS A 108 -14.26 8.66 1.51
CA LYS A 108 -14.27 7.98 2.82
C LYS A 108 -13.83 6.53 2.72
N TYR A 109 -14.30 5.80 1.72
CA TYR A 109 -14.00 4.37 1.55
C TYR A 109 -12.53 4.11 1.24
N TYR A 110 -11.92 4.94 0.38
CA TYR A 110 -10.51 4.87 0.01
C TYR A 110 -9.61 5.82 0.81
N GLY A 111 -10.16 6.53 1.79
CA GLY A 111 -9.36 7.37 2.67
C GLY A 111 -8.55 6.53 3.66
N LEU A 112 -7.35 7.01 3.96
CA LEU A 112 -6.46 6.44 4.96
C LEU A 112 -6.82 6.98 6.35
N SER A 113 -6.75 6.14 7.37
CA SER A 113 -7.16 6.48 8.74
C SER A 113 -6.13 7.36 9.46
N GLY A 114 -4.88 7.36 9.01
CA GLY A 114 -3.77 8.11 9.62
C GLY A 114 -2.42 7.61 9.14
N TYR A 115 -1.38 7.97 9.93
CA TYR A 115 0.02 7.65 9.66
C TYR A 115 0.25 6.14 9.48
N ASP A 116 -0.21 5.31 10.41
CA ASP A 116 0.08 3.87 10.42
C ASP A 116 -0.48 3.16 9.17
N GLU A 117 -1.69 3.54 8.72
CA GLU A 117 -2.25 2.99 7.48
C GLU A 117 -1.52 3.51 6.24
N ALA A 118 -1.08 4.77 6.24
CA ALA A 118 -0.28 5.31 5.14
C ALA A 118 1.08 4.63 5.06
N GLU A 119 1.72 4.34 6.19
CA GLU A 119 2.97 3.58 6.25
C GLU A 119 2.76 2.14 5.73
N ALA A 120 1.71 1.47 6.17
CA ALA A 120 1.35 0.13 5.68
C ALA A 120 1.08 0.13 4.17
N TYR A 121 0.37 1.15 3.65
CA TYR A 121 0.12 1.33 2.21
C TYR A 121 1.43 1.48 1.43
N LEU A 122 2.35 2.31 1.93
CA LEU A 122 3.63 2.59 1.27
C LEU A 122 4.59 1.39 1.28
N ASN A 123 4.51 0.56 2.33
CA ASN A 123 5.27 -0.68 2.49
C ASN A 123 4.63 -1.87 1.76
N HIS A 124 3.38 -1.75 1.31
CA HIS A 124 2.72 -2.81 0.56
C HIS A 124 3.39 -3.01 -0.81
N PRO A 125 3.76 -4.27 -1.18
CA PRO A 125 4.63 -4.55 -2.34
C PRO A 125 4.06 -4.05 -3.68
N VAL A 126 2.74 -3.96 -3.81
CA VAL A 126 2.07 -3.47 -5.02
C VAL A 126 1.77 -1.98 -4.91
N LEU A 127 1.15 -1.55 -3.79
CA LEU A 127 0.61 -0.19 -3.66
C LEU A 127 1.72 0.86 -3.58
N GLY A 128 2.76 0.62 -2.76
CA GLY A 128 3.88 1.52 -2.61
C GLY A 128 4.71 1.67 -3.90
N CYS A 129 4.92 0.57 -4.63
CA CYS A 129 5.58 0.62 -5.93
C CYS A 129 4.78 1.45 -6.93
N ARG A 130 3.48 1.21 -7.06
CA ARG A 130 2.59 1.92 -7.97
C ARG A 130 2.48 3.41 -7.64
N LEU A 131 2.40 3.75 -6.35
CA LEU A 131 2.34 5.16 -5.93
C LEU A 131 3.60 5.91 -6.35
N ARG A 132 4.78 5.32 -6.14
CA ARG A 132 6.05 5.93 -6.57
C ARG A 132 6.16 6.02 -8.09
N GLU A 133 5.77 4.99 -8.82
CA GLU A 133 5.79 4.95 -10.28
C GLU A 133 4.93 6.06 -10.89
N ILE A 134 3.67 6.17 -10.49
CA ILE A 134 2.76 7.19 -11.02
C ILE A 134 3.15 8.61 -10.57
N THR A 135 3.74 8.75 -9.38
CA THR A 135 4.32 10.00 -8.90
C THR A 135 5.53 10.42 -9.74
N GLN A 136 6.37 9.46 -10.12
CA GLN A 136 7.49 9.71 -11.04
C GLN A 136 7.00 10.11 -12.43
N ALA A 137 5.93 9.51 -12.93
CA ALA A 137 5.31 9.92 -14.20
C ALA A 137 4.75 11.36 -14.13
N LEU A 138 4.09 11.72 -13.03
CA LEU A 138 3.62 13.10 -12.81
C LEU A 138 4.77 14.11 -12.87
N LEU A 139 5.92 13.81 -12.30
CA LEU A 139 7.09 14.68 -12.32
C LEU A 139 7.74 14.86 -13.70
N GLN A 140 7.32 14.13 -14.74
CA GLN A 140 7.80 14.37 -16.10
C GLN A 140 7.17 15.64 -16.72
N HIS A 141 6.10 16.18 -16.14
CA HIS A 141 5.34 17.33 -16.65
C HIS A 141 5.59 18.61 -15.84
N LYS A 142 6.87 18.89 -15.54
CA LYS A 142 7.27 20.07 -14.73
C LYS A 142 6.93 21.42 -15.36
N GLU A 143 6.60 21.43 -16.65
CA GLU A 143 6.16 22.61 -17.42
C GLU A 143 4.67 22.91 -17.27
N LEU A 144 3.88 21.96 -16.76
CA LEU A 144 2.45 22.12 -16.50
C LEU A 144 2.20 22.37 -15.01
N THR A 145 1.04 22.92 -14.68
CA THR A 145 0.56 22.98 -13.30
C THR A 145 -0.18 21.70 -12.92
N ALA A 146 -0.30 21.45 -11.62
CA ALA A 146 -1.09 20.32 -11.13
C ALA A 146 -2.56 20.40 -11.58
N GLU A 147 -3.11 21.60 -11.66
CA GLU A 147 -4.48 21.88 -12.10
C GLU A 147 -4.68 21.61 -13.60
N GLU A 148 -3.69 21.89 -14.44
CA GLU A 148 -3.74 21.57 -15.87
C GLU A 148 -3.75 20.06 -16.11
N ILE A 149 -3.00 19.29 -15.31
CA ILE A 149 -2.92 17.82 -15.44
C ILE A 149 -4.14 17.14 -14.83
N LEU A 150 -4.57 17.56 -13.63
CA LEU A 150 -5.50 16.83 -12.77
C LEU A 150 -6.88 17.47 -12.65
N GLY A 151 -6.98 18.77 -12.96
CA GLY A 151 -8.11 19.61 -12.59
C GLY A 151 -8.01 20.11 -11.14
N GLU A 152 -8.64 21.25 -10.84
CA GLU A 152 -8.55 21.95 -9.55
C GLU A 152 -8.80 21.07 -8.32
N ILE A 153 -9.89 20.29 -8.34
CA ILE A 153 -10.30 19.47 -7.20
C ILE A 153 -9.30 18.31 -6.95
N ASP A 154 -8.84 17.64 -8.00
CA ASP A 154 -7.95 16.50 -7.85
C ASP A 154 -6.50 16.94 -7.59
N ALA A 155 -6.09 18.11 -8.07
CA ALA A 155 -4.82 18.73 -7.69
C ALA A 155 -4.72 18.99 -6.18
N MET A 156 -5.80 19.45 -5.52
CA MET A 156 -5.84 19.59 -4.07
C MET A 156 -5.71 18.24 -3.35
N LYS A 157 -6.35 17.19 -3.86
CA LYS A 157 -6.23 15.84 -3.28
C LYS A 157 -4.82 15.28 -3.42
N VAL A 158 -4.17 15.50 -4.57
CA VAL A 158 -2.77 15.11 -4.77
C VAL A 158 -1.86 15.86 -3.80
N LYS A 159 -2.09 17.15 -3.56
CA LYS A 159 -1.34 17.89 -2.54
C LYS A 159 -1.46 17.26 -1.16
N SER A 160 -2.68 16.91 -0.74
CA SER A 160 -2.92 16.23 0.55
C SER A 160 -2.25 14.86 0.59
N CYS A 161 -2.36 14.07 -0.50
CA CYS A 161 -1.69 12.76 -0.63
C CYS A 161 -0.16 12.90 -0.52
N MET A 162 0.45 13.79 -1.28
CA MET A 162 1.90 14.00 -1.25
C MET A 162 2.38 14.50 0.11
N THR A 163 1.61 15.36 0.78
CA THR A 163 1.90 15.80 2.14
C THR A 163 1.91 14.61 3.11
N LEU A 164 0.88 13.76 3.07
CA LEU A 164 0.79 12.58 3.93
C LEU A 164 1.99 11.64 3.73
N PHE A 165 2.32 11.31 2.48
CA PHE A 165 3.40 10.38 2.19
C PHE A 165 4.80 10.98 2.35
N ALA A 166 4.97 12.29 2.24
CA ALA A 166 6.21 12.97 2.59
C ALA A 166 6.51 12.91 4.10
N GLU A 167 5.49 12.96 4.95
CA GLU A 167 5.65 12.76 6.40
C GLU A 167 5.93 11.28 6.76
N VAL A 168 5.36 10.33 6.03
CA VAL A 168 5.59 8.88 6.23
C VAL A 168 6.97 8.46 5.73
N SER A 169 7.44 9.01 4.62
CA SER A 169 8.74 8.70 4.01
C SER A 169 9.47 10.00 3.64
N PRO A 170 10.12 10.65 4.62
CA PRO A 170 10.88 11.86 4.37
C PRO A 170 12.00 11.65 3.33
N ASP A 171 12.27 12.71 2.55
CA ASP A 171 13.27 12.69 1.46
C ASP A 171 12.96 11.72 0.29
N ASP A 172 11.72 11.23 0.20
CA ASP A 172 11.23 10.43 -0.93
C ASP A 172 10.67 11.36 -2.05
N ILE A 173 10.23 10.77 -3.14
CA ILE A 173 9.70 11.44 -4.34
C ILE A 173 8.52 12.40 -4.06
N PHE A 174 7.81 12.21 -2.96
CA PHE A 174 6.62 12.98 -2.58
C PHE A 174 6.96 14.45 -2.28
N ASP A 175 8.10 14.69 -1.61
CA ASP A 175 8.64 16.04 -1.38
C ASP A 175 8.99 16.76 -2.68
N GLU A 176 9.48 16.04 -3.69
CA GLU A 176 9.79 16.64 -4.99
C GLU A 176 8.52 17.13 -5.68
N VAL A 177 7.42 16.38 -5.63
CA VAL A 177 6.12 16.82 -6.17
C VAL A 177 5.64 18.09 -5.48
N LEU A 178 5.73 18.14 -4.14
CA LEU A 178 5.36 19.37 -3.40
C LEU A 178 6.21 20.57 -3.81
N LYS A 179 7.51 20.37 -4.02
CA LYS A 179 8.42 21.44 -4.49
C LYS A 179 8.07 21.90 -5.90
N VAL A 180 7.81 20.96 -6.83
CA VAL A 180 7.60 21.26 -8.25
C VAL A 180 6.22 21.90 -8.48
N PHE A 181 5.15 21.29 -7.96
CA PHE A 181 3.77 21.67 -8.30
C PHE A 181 3.10 22.58 -7.25
N TYR A 182 3.63 22.64 -6.03
CA TYR A 182 2.98 23.36 -4.92
C TYR A 182 3.94 24.35 -4.23
N ASN A 183 5.04 24.74 -4.89
CA ASN A 183 6.05 25.68 -4.36
C ASN A 183 6.62 25.28 -2.99
N GLY A 184 6.75 23.98 -2.74
CA GLY A 184 7.20 23.43 -1.45
C GLY A 184 6.17 23.56 -0.32
N SER A 185 4.94 23.94 -0.63
CA SER A 185 3.88 24.12 0.36
C SER A 185 3.17 22.80 0.64
N TYR A 186 3.24 22.36 1.89
CA TYR A 186 2.48 21.22 2.40
C TYR A 186 1.00 21.58 2.60
N ASP A 187 0.13 20.58 2.58
CA ASP A 187 -1.28 20.76 2.95
C ASP A 187 -1.41 20.83 4.48
N LYS A 188 -1.64 22.05 4.99
CA LYS A 188 -1.72 22.29 6.44
C LYS A 188 -2.80 21.45 7.11
N LEU A 189 -3.95 21.24 6.44
CA LEU A 189 -5.04 20.49 7.02
C LEU A 189 -4.66 18.99 7.18
N THR A 190 -3.92 18.43 6.23
CA THR A 190 -3.37 17.08 6.36
C THR A 190 -2.43 16.96 7.55
N LEU A 191 -1.49 17.92 7.73
CA LEU A 191 -0.56 17.92 8.87
C LEU A 191 -1.28 18.04 10.23
N ASP A 192 -2.32 18.88 10.29
CA ASP A 192 -3.08 19.10 11.53
C ASP A 192 -3.93 17.88 11.94
N LEU A 193 -4.18 16.94 11.02
CA LEU A 193 -5.10 15.79 11.18
C LEU A 193 -4.39 14.42 11.18
N MET A 194 -3.07 14.39 11.00
CA MET A 194 -2.23 13.18 11.16
C MET A 194 -2.01 12.88 12.64
#